data_246f4d468d2427aa126703334570f453
#
_entry.id   246f4d468d2427aa126703334570f453
#
_cell.length_a   1.000
_cell.length_b   1.000
_cell.length_c   1.000
_cell.angle_alpha   90.00
_cell.angle_beta   90.00
_cell.angle_gamma   90.00
#
_symmetry.space_group_name_H-M   'P 1'
#
loop_
_entity.id
_entity.type
_entity.pdbx_description
1 polymer ?
#
loop_
_entity_poly.entity_id
_entity_poly.type
_entity_poly.pdbx_seq_one_letter_code
_entity_poly.pdbx_strand_id
1 'polypeptide(L)'
;MPDHTYVFVGGLHRSGTSLLARSLEAHPSVSGFSDTGVPEDEGQHLQSVYPAGNRLGGAGRFAFSRGAHMTEDSPLATDENRRRLLAEWNPHWDLSRPVLVEKSPPNAMRTRYLQAMFPGARFVVMTRHPIAVAIATSKWTRSSLPRMIEHWLRCYETLLEDAPHVEHLRMLRYEDLVTRPDEELAEVQRFVGIDPRPSGIEVRQGLNDSYFEGWEQRRGNPLRRAWYDRAAHRLEPRVNRFGYSLAPPRTLSTAAAPIAGSTQSGA
;
A
#
# COMPACT_ATOMS: atom_id res chain seq x y z
N MET A 1 20.88 -16.68 -13.53
CA MET A 1 19.41 -16.72 -13.35
C MET A 1 18.87 -15.58 -14.19
N PRO A 2 17.70 -15.70 -14.83
CA PRO A 2 17.12 -14.53 -15.47
C PRO A 2 17.00 -13.40 -14.45
N ASP A 3 17.34 -12.17 -14.88
CA ASP A 3 17.19 -10.98 -14.05
C ASP A 3 15.70 -10.66 -13.93
N HIS A 4 15.09 -11.03 -12.79
CA HIS A 4 13.70 -10.70 -12.53
C HIS A 4 13.57 -9.27 -12.01
N THR A 5 12.53 -8.58 -12.44
CA THR A 5 12.08 -7.34 -11.82
C THR A 5 11.17 -7.69 -10.63
N TYR A 6 11.61 -7.38 -9.41
CA TYR A 6 10.79 -7.54 -8.22
C TYR A 6 9.90 -6.32 -8.03
N VAL A 7 8.62 -6.55 -7.82
CA VAL A 7 7.62 -5.50 -7.59
C VAL A 7 6.95 -5.74 -6.23
N PHE A 8 7.05 -4.77 -5.36
CA PHE A 8 6.41 -4.81 -4.05
C PHE A 8 5.19 -3.88 -4.00
N VAL A 9 4.03 -4.48 -3.84
CA VAL A 9 2.78 -3.74 -3.66
C VAL A 9 2.54 -3.54 -2.16
N GLY A 10 2.45 -2.27 -1.75
CA GLY A 10 2.22 -1.87 -0.36
C GLY A 10 1.02 -0.94 -0.19
N GLY A 11 0.73 -0.58 1.05
CA GLY A 11 -0.37 0.31 1.43
C GLY A 11 -0.96 -0.06 2.78
N LEU A 12 -2.19 0.33 3.04
CA LEU A 12 -2.92 -0.15 4.20
C LEU A 12 -3.93 -1.23 3.81
N HIS A 13 -4.30 -2.07 4.77
CA HIS A 13 -5.45 -2.96 4.60
C HIS A 13 -6.66 -2.13 4.13
N ARG A 14 -7.40 -2.63 3.16
CA ARG A 14 -8.56 -1.97 2.54
C ARG A 14 -8.25 -0.74 1.67
N SER A 15 -6.97 -0.48 1.36
CA SER A 15 -6.59 0.59 0.42
C SER A 15 -6.64 0.18 -1.06
N GLY A 16 -6.90 -1.10 -1.38
CA GLY A 16 -6.97 -1.58 -2.76
C GLY A 16 -5.73 -2.36 -3.23
N THR A 17 -4.82 -2.72 -2.34
CA THR A 17 -3.60 -3.49 -2.68
C THR A 17 -3.88 -4.80 -3.40
N SER A 18 -4.89 -5.57 -2.97
CA SER A 18 -5.28 -6.83 -3.63
C SER A 18 -5.91 -6.59 -5.01
N LEU A 19 -6.60 -5.47 -5.23
CA LEU A 19 -7.11 -5.09 -6.56
C LEU A 19 -5.94 -4.84 -7.50
N LEU A 20 -4.98 -4.01 -7.10
CA LEU A 20 -3.81 -3.68 -7.90
C LEU A 20 -2.96 -4.93 -8.21
N ALA A 21 -2.68 -5.77 -7.21
CA ALA A 21 -1.88 -6.99 -7.41
C ALA A 21 -2.53 -7.89 -8.46
N ARG A 22 -3.82 -8.20 -8.33
CA ARG A 22 -4.57 -9.00 -9.32
C ARG A 22 -4.60 -8.34 -10.71
N SER A 23 -4.70 -7.00 -10.78
CA SER A 23 -4.66 -6.31 -12.07
C SER A 23 -3.30 -6.44 -12.75
N LEU A 24 -2.21 -6.46 -11.99
CA LEU A 24 -0.87 -6.72 -12.51
C LEU A 24 -0.69 -8.19 -12.91
N GLU A 25 -1.17 -9.13 -12.09
CA GLU A 25 -1.08 -10.58 -12.32
C GLU A 25 -1.86 -11.04 -13.56
N ALA A 26 -2.88 -10.30 -13.99
CA ALA A 26 -3.58 -10.54 -15.24
C ALA A 26 -2.67 -10.37 -16.48
N HIS A 27 -1.52 -9.72 -16.34
CA HIS A 27 -0.55 -9.56 -17.42
C HIS A 27 0.32 -10.82 -17.60
N PRO A 28 0.52 -11.34 -18.82
CA PRO A 28 1.24 -12.59 -19.08
C PRO A 28 2.71 -12.57 -18.64
N SER A 29 3.33 -11.40 -18.52
CA SER A 29 4.72 -11.24 -18.03
C SER A 29 4.84 -11.13 -16.52
N VAL A 30 3.74 -11.21 -15.77
CA VAL A 30 3.72 -10.98 -14.33
C VAL A 30 3.33 -12.25 -13.60
N SER A 31 4.08 -12.61 -12.57
CA SER A 31 3.71 -13.63 -11.59
C SER A 31 3.52 -12.99 -10.22
N GLY A 32 2.38 -13.20 -9.60
CA GLY A 32 2.12 -12.92 -8.19
C GLY A 32 1.92 -14.21 -7.40
N PHE A 33 1.55 -14.07 -6.14
CA PHE A 33 1.17 -15.19 -5.29
C PHE A 33 -0.32 -15.46 -5.39
N SER A 34 -0.68 -16.70 -5.69
CA SER A 34 -2.06 -17.17 -5.74
C SER A 34 -2.19 -18.57 -5.15
N ASP A 35 -3.34 -18.83 -4.54
CA ASP A 35 -3.69 -20.14 -3.96
C ASP A 35 -2.64 -20.68 -2.96
N THR A 36 -1.97 -19.79 -2.24
CA THR A 36 -0.89 -20.14 -1.32
C THR A 36 -1.37 -20.72 0.01
N GLY A 37 -2.66 -20.59 0.31
CA GLY A 37 -3.26 -21.01 1.57
C GLY A 37 -3.05 -20.05 2.75
N VAL A 38 -2.28 -18.96 2.56
CA VAL A 38 -2.15 -17.90 3.57
C VAL A 38 -3.15 -16.76 3.33
N PRO A 39 -3.44 -15.94 4.36
CA PRO A 39 -4.40 -14.85 4.23
C PRO A 39 -4.06 -13.90 3.08
N GLU A 40 -5.00 -13.69 2.16
CA GLU A 40 -4.92 -12.76 1.04
C GLU A 40 -3.69 -12.99 0.13
N ASP A 41 -3.09 -14.17 0.13
CA ASP A 41 -1.85 -14.53 -0.57
C ASP A 41 -0.72 -13.49 -0.34
N GLU A 42 -0.60 -13.03 0.91
CA GLU A 42 0.40 -12.02 1.28
C GLU A 42 1.75 -12.66 1.59
N GLY A 43 2.81 -12.25 0.90
CA GLY A 43 4.15 -12.78 1.06
C GLY A 43 4.72 -12.62 2.48
N GLN A 44 4.22 -11.64 3.24
CA GLN A 44 4.56 -11.52 4.66
C GLN A 44 4.22 -12.76 5.52
N HIS A 45 3.31 -13.60 5.06
CA HIS A 45 2.89 -14.83 5.73
C HIS A 45 3.60 -16.08 5.19
N LEU A 46 4.31 -15.95 4.05
CA LEU A 46 5.06 -17.02 3.38
C LEU A 46 6.54 -17.02 3.74
N GLN A 47 6.97 -16.20 4.69
CA GLN A 47 8.37 -16.01 5.05
C GLN A 47 8.56 -16.00 6.57
N SER A 48 9.80 -16.23 7.00
CA SER A 48 10.19 -16.33 8.40
C SER A 48 11.25 -15.31 8.84
N VAL A 49 11.66 -14.40 7.95
CA VAL A 49 12.76 -13.46 8.18
C VAL A 49 12.34 -12.26 9.03
N TYR A 50 11.17 -11.69 8.77
CA TYR A 50 10.67 -10.52 9.49
C TYR A 50 9.23 -10.70 9.99
N PRO A 51 8.81 -9.97 11.02
CA PRO A 51 7.48 -10.13 11.58
C PRO A 51 6.39 -9.67 10.61
N ALA A 52 5.37 -10.50 10.40
CA ALA A 52 4.17 -10.11 9.66
C ALA A 52 3.36 -9.04 10.42
N GLY A 53 2.55 -8.26 9.70
CA GLY A 53 1.77 -7.16 10.26
C GLY A 53 0.85 -7.54 11.42
N ASN A 54 0.33 -8.77 11.43
CA ASN A 54 -0.50 -9.28 12.52
C ASN A 54 0.27 -9.38 13.86
N ARG A 55 1.57 -9.70 13.82
CA ARG A 55 2.45 -9.71 15.00
C ARG A 55 2.81 -8.30 15.48
N LEU A 56 2.59 -7.29 14.65
CA LEU A 56 2.83 -5.87 14.93
C LEU A 56 1.54 -5.11 15.32
N GLY A 57 0.48 -5.83 15.65
CA GLY A 57 -0.80 -5.26 16.05
C GLY A 57 -1.91 -5.37 14.99
N GLY A 58 -1.58 -5.82 13.78
CA GLY A 58 -2.55 -6.11 12.71
C GLY A 58 -3.14 -4.87 12.04
N ALA A 59 -4.24 -5.10 11.33
CA ALA A 59 -4.93 -4.07 10.57
C ALA A 59 -5.36 -2.89 11.47
N GLY A 60 -5.10 -1.66 11.01
CA GLY A 60 -5.40 -0.43 11.73
C GLY A 60 -4.47 -0.13 12.92
N ARG A 61 -3.39 -0.88 13.12
CA ARG A 61 -2.49 -0.71 14.27
C ARG A 61 -1.01 -0.93 13.98
N PHE A 62 -0.63 -1.73 12.98
CA PHE A 62 0.77 -2.14 12.77
C PHE A 62 1.74 -0.96 12.61
N ALA A 63 1.34 0.14 11.98
CA ALA A 63 2.20 1.30 11.77
C ALA A 63 2.59 2.05 13.06
N PHE A 64 1.97 1.72 14.19
CA PHE A 64 2.41 2.25 15.50
C PHE A 64 3.53 1.42 16.13
N SER A 65 3.79 0.22 15.62
CA SER A 65 4.89 -0.61 16.11
C SER A 65 6.22 -0.12 15.54
N ARG A 66 7.23 0.02 16.40
CA ARG A 66 8.60 0.37 15.97
C ARG A 66 9.17 -0.65 14.97
N GLY A 67 8.81 -1.92 15.12
CA GLY A 67 9.26 -2.99 14.21
C GLY A 67 8.55 -3.04 12.86
N ALA A 68 7.58 -2.15 12.60
CA ALA A 68 6.91 -2.07 11.30
C ALA A 68 7.74 -1.31 10.25
N HIS A 69 8.44 -0.24 10.68
CA HIS A 69 9.34 0.52 9.83
C HIS A 69 10.71 -0.17 9.80
N MET A 70 11.15 -0.53 8.61
CA MET A 70 12.42 -1.20 8.37
C MET A 70 13.17 -0.48 7.24
N THR A 71 14.47 -0.28 7.44
CA THR A 71 15.36 0.37 6.49
C THR A 71 16.52 -0.55 6.13
N GLU A 72 17.43 -0.10 5.27
CA GLU A 72 18.70 -0.75 4.94
C GLU A 72 19.57 -1.01 6.19
N ASP A 73 19.42 -0.22 7.26
CA ASP A 73 20.15 -0.39 8.52
C ASP A 73 19.56 -1.50 9.41
N SER A 74 18.50 -2.15 8.97
CA SER A 74 17.92 -3.27 9.72
C SER A 74 18.95 -4.40 9.89
N PRO A 75 19.12 -4.96 11.10
CA PRO A 75 19.99 -6.13 11.30
C PRO A 75 19.50 -7.37 10.51
N LEU A 76 18.29 -7.32 9.96
CA LEU A 76 17.76 -8.37 9.08
C LEU A 76 18.13 -8.15 7.60
N ALA A 77 18.73 -7.01 7.23
CA ALA A 77 19.18 -6.73 5.86
C ALA A 77 20.51 -7.42 5.59
N THR A 78 20.49 -8.74 5.41
CA THR A 78 21.66 -9.59 5.16
C THR A 78 21.47 -10.48 3.95
N ASP A 79 22.56 -10.87 3.28
CA ASP A 79 22.53 -11.82 2.15
C ASP A 79 21.95 -13.18 2.54
N GLU A 80 22.14 -13.61 3.78
CA GLU A 80 21.55 -14.84 4.28
C GLU A 80 20.03 -14.74 4.32
N ASN A 81 19.51 -13.66 4.89
CA ASN A 81 18.07 -13.41 4.95
C ASN A 81 17.46 -13.18 3.57
N ARG A 82 18.19 -12.53 2.65
CA ARG A 82 17.77 -12.42 1.24
C ARG A 82 17.61 -13.80 0.59
N ARG A 83 18.61 -14.68 0.74
CA ARG A 83 18.53 -16.05 0.21
C ARG A 83 17.38 -16.83 0.84
N ARG A 84 17.10 -16.62 2.12
CA ARG A 84 15.99 -17.24 2.82
C ARG A 84 14.64 -16.75 2.30
N LEU A 85 14.45 -15.42 2.12
CA LEU A 85 13.24 -14.87 1.49
C LEU A 85 13.00 -15.47 0.10
N LEU A 86 14.05 -15.53 -0.74
CA LEU A 86 13.93 -16.13 -2.07
C LEU A 86 13.58 -17.62 -1.99
N ALA A 87 14.18 -18.38 -1.08
CA ALA A 87 13.87 -19.80 -0.90
C ALA A 87 12.43 -20.03 -0.46
N GLU A 88 11.88 -19.14 0.36
CA GLU A 88 10.51 -19.23 0.89
C GLU A 88 9.46 -18.69 -0.12
N TRP A 89 9.79 -17.72 -0.98
CA TRP A 89 8.87 -17.13 -1.95
C TRP A 89 8.89 -17.77 -3.34
N ASN A 90 10.06 -18.20 -3.83
CA ASN A 90 10.21 -18.77 -5.19
C ASN A 90 9.26 -19.95 -5.51
N PRO A 91 8.91 -20.83 -4.55
CA PRO A 91 7.95 -21.89 -4.82
C PRO A 91 6.54 -21.40 -5.19
N HIS A 92 6.23 -20.14 -4.90
CA HIS A 92 4.93 -19.54 -5.12
C HIS A 92 4.88 -18.62 -6.35
N TRP A 93 6.03 -18.37 -7.02
CA TRP A 93 6.11 -17.63 -8.28
C TRP A 93 6.34 -18.55 -9.47
N ASP A 94 5.77 -18.18 -10.60
CA ASP A 94 6.17 -18.70 -11.90
C ASP A 94 7.45 -17.96 -12.35
N LEU A 95 8.60 -18.56 -12.08
CA LEU A 95 9.91 -17.98 -12.39
C LEU A 95 10.23 -17.90 -13.89
N SER A 96 9.36 -18.38 -14.76
CA SER A 96 9.47 -18.17 -16.21
C SER A 96 9.05 -16.75 -16.63
N ARG A 97 8.35 -16.03 -15.75
CA ARG A 97 7.87 -14.66 -15.99
C ARG A 97 8.88 -13.62 -15.52
N PRO A 98 9.14 -12.57 -16.30
CA PRO A 98 10.18 -11.59 -15.97
C PRO A 98 9.85 -10.69 -14.76
N VAL A 99 8.59 -10.52 -14.40
CA VAL A 99 8.15 -9.65 -13.30
C VAL A 99 7.51 -10.47 -12.19
N LEU A 100 8.05 -10.36 -10.98
CA LEU A 100 7.60 -11.07 -9.80
C LEU A 100 7.00 -10.09 -8.79
N VAL A 101 5.71 -10.24 -8.50
CA VAL A 101 4.96 -9.35 -7.60
C VAL A 101 4.78 -9.99 -6.24
N GLU A 102 5.13 -9.28 -5.20
CA GLU A 102 4.77 -9.57 -3.81
C GLU A 102 3.84 -8.47 -3.28
N LYS A 103 2.73 -8.85 -2.69
CA LYS A 103 1.76 -7.92 -2.12
C LYS A 103 1.59 -8.17 -0.62
N SER A 104 1.98 -7.19 0.17
CA SER A 104 1.70 -7.13 1.60
C SER A 104 1.46 -5.68 2.03
N PRO A 105 0.38 -5.36 2.76
CA PRO A 105 0.12 -3.99 3.19
C PRO A 105 1.31 -3.33 3.91
N PRO A 106 2.04 -3.99 4.84
CA PRO A 106 3.18 -3.37 5.52
C PRO A 106 4.39 -3.02 4.63
N ASN A 107 4.44 -3.43 3.37
CA ASN A 107 5.53 -3.05 2.46
C ASN A 107 5.66 -1.53 2.33
N ALA A 108 4.57 -0.78 2.51
CA ALA A 108 4.60 0.68 2.55
C ALA A 108 5.53 1.27 3.64
N MET A 109 5.91 0.48 4.64
CA MET A 109 6.84 0.88 5.72
C MET A 109 8.17 0.12 5.67
N ARG A 110 8.44 -0.60 4.58
CA ARG A 110 9.63 -1.45 4.41
C ARG A 110 10.31 -1.24 3.07
N THR A 111 9.97 -0.17 2.37
CA THR A 111 10.50 0.11 1.02
C THR A 111 12.02 0.13 1.01
N ARG A 112 12.67 0.84 1.94
CA ARG A 112 14.13 0.91 2.06
C ARG A 112 14.75 -0.46 2.38
N TYR A 113 14.17 -1.21 3.32
CA TYR A 113 14.62 -2.56 3.65
C TYR A 113 14.51 -3.51 2.44
N LEU A 114 13.34 -3.51 1.78
CA LEU A 114 13.11 -4.38 0.63
C LEU A 114 13.99 -3.98 -0.57
N GLN A 115 14.28 -2.69 -0.77
CA GLN A 115 15.24 -2.24 -1.77
C GLN A 115 16.66 -2.75 -1.47
N ALA A 116 17.11 -2.73 -0.21
CA ALA A 116 18.40 -3.28 0.19
C ALA A 116 18.47 -4.80 -0.04
N MET A 117 17.35 -5.51 0.18
CA MET A 117 17.26 -6.95 -0.06
C MET A 117 17.11 -7.31 -1.54
N PHE A 118 16.51 -6.43 -2.35
CA PHE A 118 16.22 -6.63 -3.77
C PHE A 118 16.60 -5.35 -4.54
N PRO A 119 17.89 -5.13 -4.84
CA PRO A 119 18.34 -3.94 -5.58
C PRO A 119 17.62 -3.82 -6.92
N GLY A 120 17.18 -2.60 -7.28
CA GLY A 120 16.39 -2.34 -8.48
C GLY A 120 14.90 -2.71 -8.35
N ALA A 121 14.44 -3.15 -7.16
CA ALA A 121 13.02 -3.43 -6.93
C ALA A 121 12.15 -2.18 -7.13
N ARG A 122 10.92 -2.38 -7.57
CA ARG A 122 9.94 -1.33 -7.81
C ARG A 122 8.82 -1.40 -6.77
N PHE A 123 8.46 -0.26 -6.21
CA PHE A 123 7.45 -0.16 -5.16
C PHE A 123 6.23 0.58 -5.68
N VAL A 124 5.06 -0.10 -5.63
CA VAL A 124 3.78 0.54 -5.95
C VAL A 124 2.94 0.57 -4.67
N VAL A 125 2.73 1.77 -4.13
CA VAL A 125 2.04 1.93 -2.85
C VAL A 125 0.67 2.55 -3.07
N MET A 126 -0.36 1.77 -2.71
CA MET A 126 -1.75 2.19 -2.78
C MET A 126 -2.12 3.10 -1.62
N THR A 127 -2.67 4.26 -1.93
CA THR A 127 -3.40 5.10 -0.97
C THR A 127 -4.90 5.03 -1.23
N ARG A 128 -5.70 5.30 -0.22
CA ARG A 128 -7.15 5.46 -0.31
C ARG A 128 -7.60 6.42 0.76
N HIS A 129 -8.73 7.06 0.56
CA HIS A 129 -9.28 8.03 1.50
C HIS A 129 -9.27 7.50 2.95
N PRO A 130 -8.68 8.23 3.92
CA PRO A 130 -8.47 7.74 5.29
C PRO A 130 -9.77 7.35 6.01
N ILE A 131 -10.88 8.04 5.76
CA ILE A 131 -12.19 7.66 6.28
C ILE A 131 -12.61 6.28 5.75
N ALA A 132 -12.47 6.05 4.45
CA ALA A 132 -12.85 4.79 3.83
C ALA A 132 -12.02 3.62 4.40
N VAL A 133 -10.70 3.81 4.50
CA VAL A 133 -9.80 2.82 5.11
C VAL A 133 -10.16 2.55 6.56
N ALA A 134 -10.38 3.61 7.37
CA ALA A 134 -10.71 3.47 8.77
C ALA A 134 -12.02 2.71 8.99
N ILE A 135 -13.08 3.07 8.26
CA ILE A 135 -14.39 2.40 8.40
C ILE A 135 -14.35 0.97 7.88
N ALA A 136 -13.74 0.73 6.71
CA ALA A 136 -13.62 -0.61 6.16
C ALA A 136 -12.80 -1.56 7.06
N THR A 137 -11.83 -1.02 7.81
CA THR A 137 -10.97 -1.78 8.71
C THR A 137 -11.58 -1.94 10.11
N SER A 138 -12.56 -1.11 10.49
CA SER A 138 -13.12 -1.06 11.85
C SER A 138 -13.71 -2.39 12.35
N LYS A 139 -14.14 -3.27 11.44
CA LYS A 139 -14.64 -4.61 11.76
C LYS A 139 -13.57 -5.58 12.24
N TRP A 140 -12.29 -5.29 12.02
CA TRP A 140 -11.15 -6.14 12.39
C TRP A 140 -10.37 -5.64 13.60
N THR A 141 -10.69 -4.45 14.09
CA THR A 141 -9.97 -3.83 15.21
C THR A 141 -10.92 -3.07 16.13
N ARG A 142 -10.56 -3.01 17.42
CA ARG A 142 -11.27 -2.18 18.41
C ARG A 142 -10.77 -0.73 18.45
N SER A 143 -9.88 -0.34 17.55
CA SER A 143 -9.37 1.03 17.46
C SER A 143 -10.50 2.00 17.05
N SER A 144 -10.50 3.19 17.63
CA SER A 144 -11.41 4.25 17.20
C SER A 144 -11.08 4.76 15.80
N LEU A 145 -12.08 5.32 15.08
CA LEU A 145 -11.84 5.86 13.75
C LEU A 145 -10.75 6.94 13.72
N PRO A 146 -10.71 7.95 14.63
CA PRO A 146 -9.59 8.89 14.67
C PRO A 146 -8.23 8.22 14.87
N ARG A 147 -8.16 7.17 15.71
CA ARG A 147 -6.91 6.40 15.88
C ARG A 147 -6.49 5.67 14.63
N MET A 148 -7.46 5.17 13.85
CA MET A 148 -7.17 4.52 12.57
C MET A 148 -6.74 5.53 11.49
N ILE A 149 -7.28 6.77 11.52
CA ILE A 149 -6.77 7.86 10.66
C ILE A 149 -5.35 8.26 11.08
N GLU A 150 -5.02 8.28 12.35
CA GLU A 150 -3.62 8.46 12.81
C GLU A 150 -2.71 7.32 12.36
N HIS A 151 -3.18 6.08 12.37
CA HIS A 151 -2.46 4.93 11.82
C HIS A 151 -2.20 5.11 10.32
N TRP A 152 -3.20 5.59 9.57
CA TRP A 152 -3.09 5.93 8.17
C TRP A 152 -2.00 6.99 7.94
N LEU A 153 -2.07 8.09 8.67
CA LEU A 153 -1.08 9.17 8.62
C LEU A 153 0.32 8.66 8.96
N ARG A 154 0.46 7.90 10.04
CA ARG A 154 1.76 7.34 10.43
C ARG A 154 2.40 6.51 9.34
N CYS A 155 1.62 5.65 8.66
CA CYS A 155 2.12 4.81 7.58
C CYS A 155 2.61 5.65 6.39
N TYR A 156 1.78 6.56 5.90
CA TYR A 156 2.11 7.30 4.69
C TYR A 156 3.08 8.48 4.92
N GLU A 157 3.11 9.06 6.11
CA GLU A 157 4.14 10.04 6.48
C GLU A 157 5.51 9.37 6.54
N THR A 158 5.62 8.18 7.14
CA THR A 158 6.86 7.39 7.12
C THR A 158 7.28 7.07 5.69
N LEU A 159 6.34 6.69 4.81
CA LEU A 159 6.64 6.46 3.39
C LEU A 159 7.18 7.72 2.70
N LEU A 160 6.60 8.90 3.00
CA LEU A 160 7.10 10.17 2.43
C LEU A 160 8.49 10.52 2.95
N GLU A 161 8.80 10.21 4.21
CA GLU A 161 10.13 10.35 4.78
C GLU A 161 11.15 9.41 4.11
N ASP A 162 10.74 8.19 3.76
CA ASP A 162 11.57 7.20 3.06
C ASP A 162 11.73 7.48 1.56
N ALA A 163 10.78 8.14 0.92
CA ALA A 163 10.71 8.32 -0.53
C ALA A 163 12.02 8.86 -1.17
N PRO A 164 12.75 9.84 -0.57
CA PRO A 164 14.01 10.31 -1.12
C PRO A 164 15.13 9.24 -1.16
N HIS A 165 14.96 8.14 -0.44
CA HIS A 165 15.93 7.04 -0.34
C HIS A 165 15.54 5.82 -1.16
N VAL A 166 14.40 5.87 -1.87
CA VAL A 166 13.86 4.76 -2.68
C VAL A 166 13.98 5.11 -4.15
N GLU A 167 14.70 4.28 -4.91
CA GLU A 167 15.01 4.53 -6.32
C GLU A 167 13.76 4.50 -7.21
N HIS A 168 12.89 3.51 -6.98
CA HIS A 168 11.72 3.27 -7.80
C HIS A 168 10.46 3.18 -6.94
N LEU A 169 9.85 4.32 -6.64
CA LEU A 169 8.62 4.42 -5.86
C LEU A 169 7.52 5.12 -6.67
N ARG A 170 6.36 4.49 -6.76
CA ARG A 170 5.13 5.09 -7.27
C ARG A 170 4.02 4.99 -6.23
N MET A 171 3.40 6.10 -5.89
CA MET A 171 2.16 6.12 -5.12
C MET A 171 0.97 6.18 -6.07
N LEU A 172 -0.06 5.39 -5.81
CA LEU A 172 -1.29 5.31 -6.59
C LEU A 172 -2.50 5.49 -5.68
N ARG A 173 -3.41 6.37 -6.06
CA ARG A 173 -4.67 6.55 -5.34
C ARG A 173 -5.70 5.52 -5.82
N TYR A 174 -6.37 4.87 -4.87
CA TYR A 174 -7.48 3.96 -5.16
C TYR A 174 -8.57 4.64 -6.00
N GLU A 175 -8.88 5.89 -5.67
CA GLU A 175 -9.90 6.68 -6.33
C GLU A 175 -9.57 6.92 -7.82
N ASP A 176 -8.30 7.15 -8.14
CA ASP A 176 -7.85 7.32 -9.54
C ASP A 176 -7.93 5.99 -10.29
N LEU A 177 -7.44 4.91 -9.67
CA LEU A 177 -7.50 3.56 -10.26
C LEU A 177 -8.93 3.11 -10.56
N VAL A 178 -9.91 3.41 -9.70
CA VAL A 178 -11.32 3.00 -9.94
C VAL A 178 -12.05 3.93 -10.91
N THR A 179 -11.57 5.15 -11.09
CA THR A 179 -12.17 6.13 -12.01
C THR A 179 -11.63 5.99 -13.43
N ARG A 180 -10.32 5.69 -13.56
CA ARG A 180 -9.60 5.57 -14.84
C ARG A 180 -8.73 4.30 -14.84
N PRO A 181 -9.34 3.10 -14.73
CA PRO A 181 -8.60 1.88 -14.45
C PRO A 181 -7.54 1.55 -15.52
N ASP A 182 -7.88 1.67 -16.80
CA ASP A 182 -6.95 1.33 -17.87
C ASP A 182 -5.78 2.33 -17.98
N GLU A 183 -6.03 3.61 -17.76
CA GLU A 183 -4.99 4.64 -17.78
C GLU A 183 -4.01 4.44 -16.62
N GLU A 184 -4.53 4.33 -15.39
CA GLU A 184 -3.70 4.19 -14.19
C GLU A 184 -2.95 2.85 -14.19
N LEU A 185 -3.59 1.77 -14.65
CA LEU A 185 -2.91 0.48 -14.79
C LEU A 185 -1.81 0.54 -15.84
N ALA A 186 -2.04 1.17 -17.00
CA ALA A 186 -1.02 1.34 -18.04
C ALA A 186 0.20 2.10 -17.51
N GLU A 187 -0.02 3.15 -16.70
CA GLU A 187 1.07 3.88 -16.05
C GLU A 187 1.87 3.00 -15.07
N VAL A 188 1.18 2.18 -14.27
CA VAL A 188 1.84 1.24 -13.36
C VAL A 188 2.61 0.18 -14.15
N GLN A 189 2.04 -0.37 -15.23
CA GLN A 189 2.69 -1.37 -16.08
C GLN A 189 3.97 -0.82 -16.74
N ARG A 190 3.95 0.42 -17.27
CA ARG A 190 5.16 1.10 -17.75
C ARG A 190 6.19 1.28 -16.62
N PHE A 191 5.72 1.71 -15.45
CA PHE A 191 6.58 1.88 -14.29
C PHE A 191 7.25 0.57 -13.86
N VAL A 192 6.58 -0.57 -13.95
CA VAL A 192 7.17 -1.87 -13.62
C VAL A 192 7.94 -2.51 -14.80
N GLY A 193 7.99 -1.84 -15.95
CA GLY A 193 8.82 -2.23 -17.10
C GLY A 193 8.17 -3.25 -18.02
N ILE A 194 6.84 -3.26 -18.13
CA ILE A 194 6.09 -4.11 -19.07
C ILE A 194 5.20 -3.27 -19.99
N ASP A 195 4.85 -3.83 -21.13
CA ASP A 195 3.97 -3.18 -22.09
C ASP A 195 2.53 -3.08 -21.55
N PRO A 196 1.88 -1.92 -21.68
CA PRO A 196 0.53 -1.75 -21.16
C PRO A 196 -0.49 -2.68 -21.80
N ARG A 197 -1.30 -3.34 -20.96
CA ARG A 197 -2.44 -4.17 -21.35
C ARG A 197 -3.60 -3.97 -20.39
N PRO A 198 -4.86 -3.95 -20.88
CA PRO A 198 -6.04 -3.97 -20.01
C PRO A 198 -6.04 -5.21 -19.12
N SER A 199 -6.42 -5.06 -17.86
CA SER A 199 -6.51 -6.21 -16.93
C SER A 199 -7.78 -7.05 -17.14
N GLY A 200 -8.82 -6.46 -17.73
CA GLY A 200 -10.15 -7.06 -17.80
C GLY A 200 -10.86 -7.19 -16.44
N ILE A 201 -10.29 -6.66 -15.38
CA ILE A 201 -10.87 -6.73 -14.04
C ILE A 201 -11.92 -5.64 -13.88
N GLU A 202 -13.15 -6.06 -13.55
CA GLU A 202 -14.21 -5.11 -13.22
C GLU A 202 -13.92 -4.36 -11.92
N VAL A 203 -14.01 -3.04 -11.99
CA VAL A 203 -13.78 -2.15 -10.85
C VAL A 203 -15.10 -1.51 -10.42
N ARG A 204 -15.44 -1.65 -9.14
CA ARG A 204 -16.64 -1.01 -8.58
C ARG A 204 -16.34 0.43 -8.20
N GLN A 205 -17.05 1.37 -8.82
CA GLN A 205 -17.04 2.78 -8.46
C GLN A 205 -17.97 3.07 -7.26
N GLY A 206 -17.82 4.24 -6.64
CA GLY A 206 -18.72 4.72 -5.58
C GLY A 206 -18.62 4.00 -4.23
N LEU A 207 -17.67 3.06 -4.07
CA LEU A 207 -17.52 2.32 -2.79
C LEU A 207 -17.18 3.22 -1.59
N ASN A 208 -16.64 4.42 -1.83
CA ASN A 208 -16.30 5.33 -0.72
C ASN A 208 -17.54 6.01 -0.14
N ASP A 209 -18.62 6.17 -0.89
CA ASP A 209 -19.80 6.94 -0.48
C ASP A 209 -20.46 6.36 0.78
N SER A 210 -20.66 5.05 0.82
CA SER A 210 -21.18 4.34 2.00
C SER A 210 -20.28 4.50 3.24
N TYR A 211 -18.97 4.65 3.05
CA TYR A 211 -18.04 4.90 4.15
C TYR A 211 -18.12 6.36 4.62
N PHE A 212 -18.32 7.31 3.71
CA PHE A 212 -18.54 8.71 4.08
C PHE A 212 -19.85 8.89 4.85
N GLU A 213 -20.93 8.25 4.42
CA GLU A 213 -22.19 8.21 5.16
C GLU A 213 -21.99 7.62 6.58
N GLY A 214 -21.30 6.49 6.67
CA GLY A 214 -20.97 5.88 7.96
C GLY A 214 -20.12 6.75 8.89
N TRP A 215 -19.28 7.60 8.34
CA TRP A 215 -18.52 8.61 9.08
C TRP A 215 -19.43 9.70 9.63
N GLU A 216 -20.31 10.28 8.79
CA GLU A 216 -21.24 11.33 9.19
C GLU A 216 -22.26 10.84 10.23
N GLN A 217 -22.77 9.61 10.09
CA GLN A 217 -23.63 8.99 11.11
C GLN A 217 -22.96 8.92 12.48
N ARG A 218 -21.68 8.54 12.54
CA ARG A 218 -20.92 8.47 13.80
C ARG A 218 -20.64 9.85 14.39
N ARG A 219 -20.35 10.85 13.55
CA ARG A 219 -20.22 12.26 13.96
C ARG A 219 -21.55 12.85 14.40
N GLY A 220 -22.66 12.43 13.82
CA GLY A 220 -24.01 12.86 14.18
C GLY A 220 -24.44 12.47 15.61
N ASN A 221 -23.74 11.53 16.27
CA ASN A 221 -24.03 11.18 17.66
C ASN A 221 -23.66 12.33 18.61
N PRO A 222 -24.65 12.96 19.33
CA PRO A 222 -24.42 14.14 20.15
C PRO A 222 -23.33 13.94 21.22
N LEU A 223 -23.27 12.73 21.82
CA LEU A 223 -22.32 12.41 22.90
C LEU A 223 -20.87 12.30 22.40
N ARG A 224 -20.66 12.10 21.10
CA ARG A 224 -19.33 11.87 20.51
C ARG A 224 -18.92 12.96 19.52
N ARG A 225 -19.85 13.80 19.11
CA ARG A 225 -19.65 14.82 18.07
C ARG A 225 -18.43 15.70 18.35
N ALA A 226 -18.37 16.32 19.51
CA ALA A 226 -17.28 17.21 19.88
C ALA A 226 -15.91 16.51 19.86
N TRP A 227 -15.87 15.22 20.20
CA TRP A 227 -14.65 14.42 20.14
C TRP A 227 -14.23 14.12 18.70
N TYR A 228 -15.18 13.75 17.82
CA TYR A 228 -14.89 13.54 16.41
C TYR A 228 -14.46 14.83 15.71
N ASP A 229 -15.14 15.95 15.98
CA ASP A 229 -14.84 17.24 15.35
C ASP A 229 -13.45 17.74 15.77
N ARG A 230 -13.10 17.62 17.05
CA ARG A 230 -11.76 17.95 17.55
C ARG A 230 -10.68 17.07 16.91
N ALA A 231 -10.93 15.79 16.78
CA ALA A 231 -10.00 14.86 16.14
C ALA A 231 -9.85 15.18 14.65
N ALA A 232 -10.95 15.42 13.93
CA ALA A 232 -10.93 15.80 12.52
C ALA A 232 -10.14 17.11 12.32
N HIS A 233 -10.45 18.16 13.09
CA HIS A 233 -9.72 19.43 13.00
C HIS A 233 -8.21 19.27 13.20
N ARG A 234 -7.78 18.46 14.16
CA ARG A 234 -6.37 18.19 14.43
C ARG A 234 -5.67 17.42 13.30
N LEU A 235 -6.38 16.48 12.67
CA LEU A 235 -5.81 15.59 11.65
C LEU A 235 -5.91 16.16 10.23
N GLU A 236 -6.83 17.06 9.99
CA GLU A 236 -7.13 17.66 8.68
C GLU A 236 -5.89 18.19 7.94
N PRO A 237 -5.02 19.05 8.55
CA PRO A 237 -3.87 19.60 7.83
C PRO A 237 -2.90 18.54 7.34
N ARG A 238 -2.77 17.44 8.09
CA ARG A 238 -1.91 16.31 7.71
C ARG A 238 -2.53 15.46 6.60
N VAL A 239 -3.84 15.25 6.66
CA VAL A 239 -4.61 14.52 5.63
C VAL A 239 -4.59 15.28 4.30
N ASN A 240 -4.71 16.61 4.35
CA ASN A 240 -4.70 17.48 3.17
C ASN A 240 -3.40 17.38 2.37
N ARG A 241 -2.26 17.07 3.00
CA ARG A 241 -0.97 16.83 2.31
C ARG A 241 -1.03 15.68 1.31
N PHE A 242 -2.00 14.78 1.46
CA PHE A 242 -2.22 13.63 0.57
C PHE A 242 -3.38 13.84 -0.40
N GLY A 243 -3.91 15.06 -0.50
CA GLY A 243 -5.01 15.41 -1.39
C GLY A 243 -6.38 14.92 -0.93
N TYR A 244 -6.52 14.57 0.36
CA TYR A 244 -7.80 14.17 0.96
C TYR A 244 -8.27 15.20 2.00
N SER A 245 -9.56 15.17 2.31
CA SER A 245 -10.16 15.98 3.37
C SER A 245 -11.13 15.17 4.23
N LEU A 246 -11.11 15.38 5.53
CA LEU A 246 -12.07 14.77 6.47
C LEU A 246 -13.44 15.49 6.48
N ALA A 247 -13.54 16.61 5.76
CA ALA A 247 -14.77 17.36 5.49
C ALA A 247 -15.04 17.42 3.97
N PRO A 248 -16.27 17.64 3.52
CA PRO A 248 -16.56 17.92 2.11
C PRO A 248 -15.91 19.24 1.62
N PRO A 249 -15.36 19.27 0.39
CA PRO A 249 -15.19 18.16 -0.54
C PRO A 249 -14.12 17.19 -0.04
N ARG A 250 -14.37 15.87 -0.20
CA ARG A 250 -13.51 14.81 0.36
C ARG A 250 -12.16 14.69 -0.35
N THR A 251 -12.07 15.15 -1.58
CA THR A 251 -10.84 15.17 -2.39
C THR A 251 -10.49 16.61 -2.72
N LEU A 252 -9.24 16.97 -2.59
CA LEU A 252 -8.74 18.29 -2.94
C LEU A 252 -8.14 18.25 -4.34
N SER A 253 -8.44 19.27 -5.16
CA SER A 253 -7.97 19.36 -6.56
C SER A 253 -6.46 19.61 -6.68
N THR A 254 -5.83 20.07 -5.61
CA THR A 254 -4.37 20.23 -5.50
C THR A 254 -3.75 19.03 -4.83
N ALA A 255 -3.95 17.86 -5.38
CA ALA A 255 -3.11 16.75 -5.01
C ALA A 255 -1.68 17.11 -5.37
N ALA A 256 -0.79 17.20 -4.38
CA ALA A 256 0.62 17.03 -4.68
C ALA A 256 0.71 15.78 -5.55
N ALA A 257 1.28 15.92 -6.74
CA ALA A 257 1.43 14.81 -7.66
C ALA A 257 1.97 13.61 -6.88
N PRO A 258 1.46 12.39 -7.13
CA PRO A 258 2.07 11.21 -6.54
C PRO A 258 3.57 11.30 -6.78
N ILE A 259 4.36 11.10 -5.74
CA ILE A 259 5.80 11.19 -5.83
C ILE A 259 6.22 10.17 -6.89
N ALA A 260 6.45 10.65 -8.10
CA ALA A 260 7.20 9.92 -9.10
C ALA A 260 8.64 10.01 -8.62
N GLY A 261 9.18 8.91 -8.12
CA GLY A 261 10.61 8.81 -7.86
C GLY A 261 11.34 9.22 -9.14
N SER A 262 12.33 10.09 -9.00
CA SER A 262 13.13 10.58 -10.10
C SER A 262 13.76 9.39 -10.81
N THR A 263 13.24 9.04 -11.99
CA THR A 263 14.02 8.28 -12.95
C THR A 263 15.19 9.18 -13.36
N GLN A 264 16.34 9.04 -12.72
CA GLN A 264 17.57 9.49 -13.34
C GLN A 264 17.80 8.58 -14.55
N SER A 265 17.43 9.05 -15.73
CA SER A 265 17.89 8.52 -16.98
C SER A 265 19.40 8.75 -17.01
N GLY A 266 20.16 7.70 -16.67
CA GLY A 266 21.59 7.65 -16.94
C GLY A 266 21.79 7.64 -18.46
N ALA A 267 22.49 8.64 -18.96
CA ALA A 267 23.06 8.67 -20.30
C ALA A 267 24.19 7.68 -20.44
#